data_da71d78b5b247a1d7db3bcbb9fb2665c
#
_entry.id   da71d78b5b247a1d7db3bcbb9fb2665c
#
_cell.length_a   1.000
_cell.length_b   1.000
_cell.length_c   1.000
_cell.angle_alpha   90.00
_cell.angle_beta   90.00
_cell.angle_gamma   90.00
#
_symmetry.space_group_name_H-M   'P 1'
#
loop_
_entity.id
_entity.type
_entity.pdbx_description
1 polymer ?
#
loop_
_entity_poly.entity_id
_entity_poly.type
_entity_poly.pdbx_seq_one_letter_code
_entity_poly.pdbx_strand_id
1 'polypeptide(L)' 'RDSTQLYRKVKSLMGFSPVELLRIARLKKAAELLRRTEMTVAEVAYEVGFASPSYMAKCFKEYFGVNPTEYK' A
#
# COMPACT_ATOMS: atom_id res chain seq x y z
N ARG A 1 2.19 20.94 14.17
CA ARG A 1 2.37 20.83 14.49
C ARG A 1 2.62 19.77 14.76
N ASP A 2 2.19 19.33 15.11
CA ASP A 2 2.86 18.27 15.39
C ASP A 2 2.29 17.07 14.76
N SER A 3 3.13 16.05 14.48
CA SER A 3 2.70 14.88 13.76
C SER A 3 1.72 14.07 14.57
N THR A 4 1.81 14.12 15.87
CA THR A 4 0.91 13.37 16.71
C THR A 4 -0.53 13.86 16.54
N GLN A 5 -0.69 15.14 16.49
CA GLN A 5 -2.02 15.69 16.33
C GLN A 5 -2.56 15.44 14.93
N LEU A 6 -1.72 15.56 13.94
CA LEU A 6 -2.12 15.27 12.57
C LEU A 6 -2.52 13.82 12.43
N TYR A 7 -1.73 12.93 13.02
CA TYR A 7 -2.01 11.52 12.97
C TYR A 7 -3.34 11.20 13.64
N ARG A 8 -3.59 11.80 14.77
CA ARG A 8 -4.81 11.55 15.50
C ARG A 8 -6.03 11.99 14.69
N LYS A 9 -5.92 13.12 14.02
CA LYS A 9 -7.00 13.63 13.21
C LYS A 9 -7.29 12.69 12.03
N VAL A 10 -6.25 12.21 11.38
CA VAL A 10 -6.41 11.30 10.27
C VAL A 10 -7.08 10.01 10.72
N LYS A 11 -6.63 9.45 11.83
CA LYS A 11 -7.22 8.22 12.33
C LYS A 11 -8.69 8.42 12.66
N SER A 12 -9.01 9.53 13.28
CA SER A 12 -10.38 9.83 13.65
C SER A 12 -11.29 9.88 12.45
N LEU A 13 -10.83 10.49 11.36
CA LEU A 13 -11.64 10.66 10.16
C LEU A 13 -11.71 9.39 9.34
N MET A 14 -10.62 8.64 9.27
CA MET A 14 -10.52 7.51 8.36
C MET A 14 -10.53 6.16 9.06
N GLY A 15 -10.34 6.14 10.37
CA GLY A 15 -10.37 4.90 11.12
C GLY A 15 -9.14 4.03 10.94
N PHE A 16 -8.04 4.58 10.46
CA PHE A 16 -6.82 3.81 10.23
C PHE A 16 -5.76 4.12 11.27
N SER A 17 -5.03 3.08 11.67
CA SER A 17 -3.87 3.23 12.53
C SER A 17 -2.67 3.70 11.71
N PRO A 18 -1.56 4.13 12.37
CA PRO A 18 -0.37 4.51 11.62
C PRO A 18 0.19 3.40 10.76
N VAL A 19 0.13 2.16 11.27
CA VAL A 19 0.61 1.02 10.51
C VAL A 19 -0.23 0.83 9.26
N GLU A 20 -1.53 0.99 9.39
CA GLU A 20 -2.42 0.85 8.25
C GLU A 20 -2.18 1.96 7.24
N LEU A 21 -1.94 3.17 7.69
CA LEU A 21 -1.65 4.27 6.77
C LEU A 21 -0.35 4.03 6.01
N LEU A 22 0.65 3.48 6.68
CA LEU A 22 1.90 3.15 6.01
C LEU A 22 1.67 2.06 4.97
N ARG A 23 0.88 1.06 5.32
CA ARG A 23 0.56 -0.01 4.38
C ARG A 23 -0.14 0.54 3.15
N ILE A 24 -1.10 1.43 3.35
CA ILE A 24 -1.82 2.04 2.24
C ILE A 24 -0.87 2.83 1.36
N ALA A 25 0.06 3.57 1.96
CA ALA A 25 1.04 4.32 1.17
C ALA A 25 1.88 3.39 0.32
N ARG A 26 2.29 2.26 0.88
CA ARG A 26 3.04 1.27 0.13
C ARG A 26 2.22 0.69 -1.02
N LEU A 27 0.94 0.44 -0.77
CA LEU A 27 0.06 -0.09 -1.81
C LEU A 27 -0.13 0.90 -2.94
N LYS A 28 -0.26 2.18 -2.63
CA LYS A 28 -0.39 3.19 -3.65
C LYS A 28 0.87 3.28 -4.50
N LYS A 29 2.03 3.18 -3.86
CA LYS A 29 3.29 3.19 -4.60
C LYS A 29 3.41 1.94 -5.47
N ALA A 30 2.98 0.80 -4.93
CA ALA A 30 3.00 -0.43 -5.71
C ALA A 30 2.12 -0.30 -6.95
N ALA A 31 0.94 0.26 -6.81
CA ALA A 31 0.05 0.45 -7.95
C ALA A 31 0.71 1.32 -9.00
N GLU A 32 1.38 2.38 -8.58
CA GLU A 32 2.07 3.26 -9.50
C GLU A 32 3.16 2.51 -10.26
N LEU A 33 3.98 1.73 -9.55
CA LEU A 33 5.07 0.99 -10.19
C LEU A 33 4.53 -0.06 -11.16
N LEU A 34 3.44 -0.72 -10.78
CA LEU A 34 2.85 -1.73 -11.67
C LEU A 34 2.38 -1.12 -12.97
N ARG A 35 1.90 0.10 -12.93
CA ARG A 35 1.39 0.76 -14.13
C ARG A 35 2.48 1.43 -14.95
N ARG A 36 3.52 1.92 -14.29
CA ARG A 36 4.54 2.72 -14.97
C ARG A 36 5.78 1.98 -15.40
N THR A 37 5.99 0.79 -14.85
CA THR A 37 7.22 0.06 -15.14
C THR A 37 6.91 -1.35 -15.60
N GLU A 38 7.96 -2.05 -16.00
CA GLU A 38 7.86 -3.46 -16.39
C GLU A 38 8.17 -4.39 -15.21
N MET A 39 8.24 -3.86 -14.01
CA MET A 39 8.55 -4.67 -12.86
C MET A 39 7.48 -5.73 -12.63
N THR A 40 7.93 -6.90 -12.18
CA THR A 40 6.99 -7.95 -11.83
C THR A 40 6.33 -7.61 -10.49
N VAL A 41 5.23 -8.30 -10.18
CA VAL A 41 4.55 -8.12 -8.90
C VAL A 41 5.53 -8.36 -7.75
N ALA A 42 6.36 -9.41 -7.87
CA ALA A 42 7.32 -9.71 -6.81
C ALA A 42 8.32 -8.58 -6.64
N GLU A 43 8.84 -8.05 -7.74
CA GLU A 43 9.79 -6.95 -7.66
C GLU A 43 9.17 -5.73 -7.01
N VAL A 44 7.94 -5.43 -7.39
CA VAL A 44 7.25 -4.28 -6.80
C VAL A 44 7.05 -4.48 -5.31
N ALA A 45 6.65 -5.69 -4.90
CA ALA A 45 6.42 -5.96 -3.49
C ALA A 45 7.65 -5.64 -2.65
N TYR A 46 8.81 -6.11 -3.09
CA TYR A 46 10.03 -5.86 -2.34
C TYR A 46 10.47 -4.39 -2.44
N GLU A 47 10.24 -3.79 -3.60
CA GLU A 47 10.64 -2.40 -3.79
C GLU A 47 9.90 -1.46 -2.84
N VAL A 48 8.61 -1.70 -2.62
CA VAL A 48 7.81 -0.81 -1.78
C VAL A 48 7.86 -1.20 -0.31
N GLY A 49 8.50 -2.31 0.03
CA GLY A 49 8.74 -2.64 1.43
C GLY A 49 7.88 -3.74 2.02
N PHE A 50 7.18 -4.53 1.20
CA PHE A 50 6.44 -5.66 1.73
C PHE A 50 7.38 -6.84 1.99
N ALA A 51 7.04 -7.64 2.99
CA ALA A 51 7.86 -8.78 3.35
C ALA A 51 7.81 -9.89 2.29
N SER A 52 6.68 -10.00 1.60
CA SER A 52 6.54 -11.01 0.56
C SER A 52 5.54 -10.55 -0.48
N PRO A 53 5.66 -11.06 -1.71
CA PRO A 53 4.67 -10.75 -2.75
C PRO A 53 3.27 -11.23 -2.38
N SER A 54 3.16 -12.37 -1.71
CA SER A 54 1.86 -12.90 -1.31
C SER A 54 1.15 -11.96 -0.35
N TYR A 55 1.90 -11.42 0.60
CA TYR A 55 1.31 -10.50 1.55
C TYR A 55 0.88 -9.21 0.85
N MET A 56 1.71 -8.71 -0.06
CA MET A 56 1.32 -7.54 -0.83
C MET A 56 0.05 -7.80 -1.64
N ALA A 57 -0.03 -8.96 -2.27
CA ALA A 57 -1.20 -9.29 -3.09
C ALA A 57 -2.46 -9.30 -2.25
N LYS A 58 -2.39 -9.86 -1.05
CA LYS A 58 -3.53 -9.89 -0.15
C LYS A 58 -3.97 -8.49 0.22
N CYS A 59 -3.03 -7.67 0.65
CA CYS A 59 -3.34 -6.29 1.04
C CYS A 59 -3.84 -5.48 -0.16
N PHE A 60 -3.23 -5.69 -1.31
CA PHE A 60 -3.59 -4.98 -2.53
C PHE A 60 -5.04 -5.27 -2.89
N LYS A 61 -5.42 -6.55 -2.86
CA LYS A 61 -6.79 -6.92 -3.19
C LYS A 61 -7.78 -6.36 -2.18
N GLU A 62 -7.41 -6.37 -0.91
CA GLU A 62 -8.29 -5.83 0.12
C GLU A 62 -8.51 -4.34 -0.05
N TYR A 63 -7.47 -3.62 -0.48
CA TYR A 63 -7.58 -2.17 -0.61
C TYR A 63 -8.15 -1.73 -1.94
N PHE A 64 -7.69 -2.32 -3.04
CA PHE A 64 -8.11 -1.91 -4.37
C PHE A 64 -9.22 -2.74 -4.96
N GLY A 65 -9.49 -3.91 -4.41
CA GLY A 65 -10.55 -4.78 -4.91
C GLY A 65 -10.13 -5.69 -6.05
N VAL A 66 -8.89 -5.60 -6.50
CA VAL A 66 -8.38 -6.45 -7.58
C VAL A 66 -6.98 -6.91 -7.22
N ASN A 67 -6.54 -8.00 -7.84
CA ASN A 67 -5.20 -8.50 -7.64
C ASN A 67 -4.18 -7.61 -8.35
N PRO A 68 -2.94 -7.56 -7.84
CA PRO A 68 -1.91 -6.76 -8.51
C PRO A 68 -1.67 -7.17 -9.96
N THR A 69 -1.81 -8.45 -10.27
CA THR A 69 -1.63 -8.91 -11.64
C THR A 69 -2.69 -8.35 -12.58
N GLU A 70 -3.87 -8.11 -12.06
CA GLU A 70 -4.95 -7.54 -12.86
C GLU A 70 -4.78 -6.03 -13.02
N TYR A 71 -4.02 -5.43 -12.12
CA TYR A 71 -3.84 -3.99 -12.13
C TYR A 71 -2.77 -3.54 -13.11
N LYS A 72 -1.87 -4.42 -13.48
CA LYS A 72 -0.77 -4.08 -14.39
C LYS A 72 -1.24 -3.62 -15.75
#